data_c6a78c74daa715d8403172d20d558080
#
_entry.id   c6a78c74daa715d8403172d20d558080
#
_cell.length_a   1.000
_cell.length_b   1.000
_cell.length_c   1.000
_cell.angle_alpha   90.00
_cell.angle_beta   90.00
_cell.angle_gamma   90.00
#
_symmetry.space_group_name_H-M   'P 1'
#
loop_
_entity.id
_entity.type
_entity.pdbx_description
1 polymer ?
#
loop_
_entity_poly.entity_id
_entity_poly.type
_entity_poly.pdbx_seq_one_letter_code
_entity_poly.pdbx_strand_id
1 'polypeptide(L)'
;MIYDVKLPKHAPSPGILPFCGTNPAGHTLAANGRYLTYDGKPFFPVSGEFHFARYRREDWERELRKMKAGGVNIVATYIFWIHHEEEKGVFDFSDRRDLRAFVELCGKVGLGVILRIGPWCHGECRNGGFPDWIQFQTDFARRTDDP
;
A
#
# COMPACT_ATOMS: atom_id res chain seq x y z
N MET A 1 -38.02 -15.69 -13.24
CA MET A 1 -37.66 -16.91 -12.52
C MET A 1 -36.74 -16.47 -11.38
N ILE A 2 -37.12 -16.69 -10.10
CA ILE A 2 -36.30 -16.33 -8.91
C ILE A 2 -35.71 -17.63 -8.42
N TYR A 3 -34.36 -17.68 -8.33
CA TYR A 3 -33.66 -18.82 -7.75
C TYR A 3 -33.35 -18.50 -6.28
N ASP A 4 -33.92 -19.26 -5.38
CA ASP A 4 -33.57 -19.20 -3.95
C ASP A 4 -32.41 -20.16 -3.69
N VAL A 5 -31.18 -19.62 -3.65
CA VAL A 5 -29.96 -20.40 -3.39
C VAL A 5 -29.68 -20.40 -1.91
N LYS A 6 -30.00 -21.50 -1.22
CA LYS A 6 -29.63 -21.70 0.18
C LYS A 6 -28.21 -22.25 0.26
N LEU A 7 -27.27 -21.39 0.55
CA LEU A 7 -25.88 -21.80 0.84
C LEU A 7 -25.79 -22.36 2.28
N PRO A 8 -25.13 -23.53 2.48
CA PRO A 8 -24.92 -24.05 3.83
C PRO A 8 -24.08 -23.07 4.66
N LYS A 9 -24.58 -22.73 5.85
CA LYS A 9 -23.87 -21.87 6.81
C LYS A 9 -22.85 -22.71 7.58
N HIS A 10 -21.68 -22.95 6.99
CA HIS A 10 -20.57 -23.55 7.73
C HIS A 10 -19.71 -22.43 8.32
N ALA A 11 -19.34 -22.59 9.61
CA ALA A 11 -18.35 -21.72 10.21
C ALA A 11 -17.01 -21.82 9.43
N PRO A 12 -16.31 -20.72 9.15
CA PRO A 12 -15.01 -20.80 8.50
C PRO A 12 -14.02 -21.54 9.42
N SER A 13 -13.21 -22.41 8.82
CA SER A 13 -12.10 -23.03 9.54
C SER A 13 -11.04 -21.99 9.91
N PRO A 14 -10.19 -22.26 10.94
CA PRO A 14 -9.00 -21.43 11.18
C PRO A 14 -8.15 -21.30 9.93
N GLY A 15 -7.50 -20.16 9.75
CA GLY A 15 -6.60 -19.93 8.61
C GLY A 15 -5.38 -20.85 8.68
N ILE A 16 -4.94 -21.34 7.53
CA ILE A 16 -3.72 -22.18 7.40
C ILE A 16 -2.48 -21.29 7.49
N LEU A 17 -2.58 -20.04 6.98
CA LEU A 17 -1.48 -19.10 7.02
C LEU A 17 -1.48 -18.34 8.37
N PRO A 18 -0.32 -18.17 9.00
CA PRO A 18 -0.19 -17.37 10.24
C PRO A 18 -0.27 -15.87 9.92
N PHE A 19 -1.29 -15.48 9.15
CA PHE A 19 -1.51 -14.09 8.75
C PHE A 19 -2.39 -13.41 9.79
N CYS A 20 -1.74 -12.80 10.76
CA CYS A 20 -2.39 -12.04 11.81
C CYS A 20 -1.47 -10.93 12.28
N GLY A 21 -2.01 -9.74 12.45
CA GLY A 21 -1.27 -8.60 12.97
C GLY A 21 -2.19 -7.66 13.74
N THR A 22 -1.71 -7.18 14.88
CA THR A 22 -2.41 -6.18 15.67
C THR A 22 -1.63 -4.87 15.64
N ASN A 23 -2.29 -3.79 15.31
CA ASN A 23 -1.67 -2.46 15.29
C ASN A 23 -1.56 -1.87 16.71
N PRO A 24 -0.79 -0.78 16.91
CA PRO A 24 -0.65 -0.14 18.23
C PRO A 24 -1.98 0.36 18.83
N ALA A 25 -3.01 0.59 18.03
CA ALA A 25 -4.35 0.98 18.50
C ALA A 25 -5.23 -0.22 18.93
N GLY A 26 -4.70 -1.45 18.83
CA GLY A 26 -5.39 -2.67 19.24
C GLY A 26 -6.26 -3.32 18.16
N HIS A 27 -6.31 -2.76 16.95
CA HIS A 27 -7.06 -3.36 15.85
C HIS A 27 -6.30 -4.53 15.24
N THR A 28 -6.99 -5.64 14.97
CA THR A 28 -6.41 -6.88 14.47
C THR A 28 -6.89 -7.19 13.06
N LEU A 29 -5.93 -7.39 12.13
CA LEU A 29 -6.16 -7.98 10.82
C LEU A 29 -5.73 -9.43 10.86
N ALA A 30 -6.62 -10.34 10.45
CA ALA A 30 -6.34 -11.77 10.41
C ALA A 30 -6.99 -12.44 9.19
N ALA A 31 -6.59 -13.67 8.90
CA ALA A 31 -7.21 -14.52 7.87
C ALA A 31 -7.82 -15.76 8.53
N ASN A 32 -8.94 -16.22 8.00
CA ASN A 32 -9.48 -17.55 8.27
C ASN A 32 -9.48 -18.38 6.98
N GLY A 33 -10.08 -19.56 6.98
CA GLY A 33 -10.11 -20.45 5.81
C GLY A 33 -10.91 -19.92 4.61
N ARG A 34 -11.52 -18.72 4.67
CA ARG A 34 -12.39 -18.19 3.62
C ARG A 34 -12.15 -16.73 3.28
N TYR A 35 -11.85 -15.87 4.27
CA TYR A 35 -11.75 -14.42 4.09
C TYR A 35 -10.85 -13.77 5.14
N LEU A 36 -10.50 -12.53 4.90
CA LEU A 36 -9.85 -11.68 5.88
C LEU A 36 -10.86 -11.19 6.92
N THR A 37 -10.39 -10.96 8.13
CA THR A 37 -11.17 -10.35 9.20
C THR A 37 -10.46 -9.12 9.73
N TYR A 38 -11.24 -8.08 10.06
CA TYR A 38 -10.77 -6.91 10.79
C TYR A 38 -11.57 -6.83 12.11
N ASP A 39 -10.89 -6.91 13.22
CA ASP A 39 -11.49 -7.03 14.57
C ASP A 39 -12.52 -8.16 14.64
N GLY A 40 -12.20 -9.31 14.08
CA GLY A 40 -13.05 -10.50 14.03
C GLY A 40 -14.24 -10.43 13.07
N LYS A 41 -14.46 -9.29 12.40
CA LYS A 41 -15.54 -9.13 11.40
C LYS A 41 -15.02 -9.40 10.00
N PRO A 42 -15.83 -9.99 9.10
CA PRO A 42 -15.45 -10.14 7.70
C PRO A 42 -14.98 -8.83 7.09
N PHE A 43 -13.82 -8.86 6.43
CA PHE A 43 -13.22 -7.72 5.76
C PHE A 43 -12.91 -8.06 4.30
N PHE A 44 -13.45 -7.29 3.39
CA PHE A 44 -13.18 -7.40 1.96
C PHE A 44 -12.31 -6.21 1.51
N PRO A 45 -11.02 -6.44 1.20
CA PRO A 45 -10.12 -5.38 0.77
C PRO A 45 -10.45 -4.94 -0.65
N VAL A 46 -10.78 -3.67 -0.82
CA VAL A 46 -10.89 -2.99 -2.12
C VAL A 46 -9.76 -2.00 -2.20
N SER A 47 -8.70 -2.37 -2.93
CA SER A 47 -7.51 -1.55 -3.05
C SER A 47 -7.54 -0.68 -4.29
N GLY A 48 -7.17 0.59 -4.14
CA GLY A 48 -6.93 1.52 -5.24
C GLY A 48 -5.51 2.10 -5.17
N GLU A 49 -4.89 2.34 -6.32
CA GLU A 49 -3.57 2.94 -6.38
C GLU A 49 -3.63 4.47 -6.31
N PHE A 50 -2.77 5.06 -5.50
CA PHE A 50 -2.59 6.50 -5.42
C PHE A 50 -1.12 6.83 -5.13
N HIS A 51 -0.39 7.23 -6.15
CA HIS A 51 1.01 7.62 -6.01
C HIS A 51 1.12 9.05 -5.49
N PHE A 52 1.14 9.19 -4.17
CA PHE A 52 1.07 10.49 -3.47
C PHE A 52 2.11 11.51 -3.96
N ALA A 53 3.33 11.08 -4.23
CA ALA A 53 4.41 11.95 -4.69
C ALA A 53 4.18 12.56 -6.09
N ARG A 54 3.17 12.07 -6.85
CA ARG A 54 2.76 12.61 -8.16
C ARG A 54 1.64 13.64 -8.08
N TYR A 55 1.07 13.82 -6.90
CA TYR A 55 0.02 14.80 -6.64
C TYR A 55 0.57 15.95 -5.79
N ARG A 56 -0.05 17.12 -5.91
CA ARG A 56 0.21 18.21 -4.99
C ARG A 56 -0.32 17.83 -3.61
N ARG A 57 0.41 18.19 -2.57
CA ARG A 57 0.07 17.85 -1.18
C ARG A 57 -1.33 18.33 -0.78
N GLU A 58 -1.71 19.53 -1.20
CA GLU A 58 -3.02 20.13 -0.91
C GLU A 58 -4.20 19.40 -1.55
N ASP A 59 -3.96 18.59 -2.58
CA ASP A 59 -5.01 17.81 -3.26
C ASP A 59 -5.22 16.42 -2.66
N TRP A 60 -4.32 15.91 -1.83
CA TRP A 60 -4.36 14.53 -1.32
C TRP A 60 -5.67 14.19 -0.63
N GLU A 61 -6.13 15.03 0.30
CA GLU A 61 -7.35 14.77 1.06
C GLU A 61 -8.58 14.65 0.16
N ARG A 62 -8.70 15.59 -0.78
CA ARG A 62 -9.83 15.59 -1.74
C ARG A 62 -9.86 14.30 -2.54
N GLU A 63 -8.72 13.87 -3.07
CA GLU A 63 -8.65 12.67 -3.92
C GLU A 63 -8.86 11.38 -3.10
N LEU A 64 -8.28 11.28 -1.91
CA LEU A 64 -8.50 10.16 -1.00
C LEU A 64 -9.97 10.02 -0.60
N ARG A 65 -10.67 11.13 -0.36
CA ARG A 65 -12.11 11.12 -0.07
C ARG A 65 -12.94 10.65 -1.26
N LYS A 66 -12.56 10.99 -2.49
CA LYS A 66 -13.19 10.48 -3.72
C LYS A 66 -13.00 8.96 -3.84
N MET A 67 -11.78 8.47 -3.63
CA MET A 67 -11.50 7.03 -3.64
C MET A 67 -12.36 6.29 -2.62
N LYS A 68 -12.44 6.81 -1.39
CA LYS A 68 -13.28 6.23 -0.34
C LYS A 68 -14.77 6.24 -0.72
N ALA A 69 -15.28 7.33 -1.27
CA ALA A 69 -16.66 7.43 -1.74
C ALA A 69 -16.95 6.43 -2.87
N GLY A 70 -15.95 6.07 -3.68
CA GLY A 70 -16.02 5.02 -4.69
C GLY A 70 -15.92 3.59 -4.15
N GLY A 71 -15.82 3.40 -2.82
CA GLY A 71 -15.77 2.08 -2.17
C GLY A 71 -14.38 1.54 -1.89
N VAL A 72 -13.32 2.29 -2.20
CA VAL A 72 -11.93 1.92 -1.82
C VAL A 72 -11.79 2.01 -0.31
N ASN A 73 -11.20 0.98 0.31
CA ASN A 73 -10.90 0.94 1.74
C ASN A 73 -9.41 0.77 2.05
N ILE A 74 -8.59 0.49 1.03
CA ILE A 74 -7.13 0.42 1.11
C ILE A 74 -6.53 1.22 -0.03
N VAL A 75 -5.56 2.08 0.27
CA VAL A 75 -4.73 2.76 -0.72
C VAL A 75 -3.40 2.03 -0.86
N ALA A 76 -3.04 1.63 -2.07
CA ALA A 76 -1.72 1.15 -2.39
C ALA A 76 -0.88 2.27 -3.02
N THR A 77 0.36 2.41 -2.60
CA THR A 77 1.27 3.41 -3.14
C THR A 77 2.69 2.89 -3.21
N TYR A 78 3.42 3.31 -4.26
CA TYR A 78 4.87 3.16 -4.28
C TYR A 78 5.55 4.26 -3.48
N ILE A 79 6.66 3.89 -2.84
CA ILE A 79 7.66 4.82 -2.34
C ILE A 79 8.77 4.83 -3.39
N PHE A 80 8.75 5.82 -4.26
CA PHE A 80 9.73 5.92 -5.36
C PHE A 80 11.09 6.35 -4.81
N TRP A 81 12.04 5.44 -4.79
CA TRP A 81 13.38 5.74 -4.29
C TRP A 81 14.00 6.96 -4.96
N ILE A 82 13.90 7.04 -6.30
CA ILE A 82 14.39 8.20 -7.07
C ILE A 82 13.83 9.56 -6.61
N HIS A 83 12.64 9.59 -5.97
CA HIS A 83 12.05 10.83 -5.46
C HIS A 83 12.56 11.19 -4.06
N HIS A 84 13.01 10.20 -3.29
CA HIS A 84 13.40 10.41 -1.90
C HIS A 84 14.91 10.52 -1.71
N GLU A 85 15.71 10.02 -2.64
CA GLU A 85 17.17 10.05 -2.60
C GLU A 85 17.73 10.33 -4.00
N GLU A 86 17.45 11.54 -4.53
CA GLU A 86 17.98 11.98 -5.83
C GLU A 86 19.50 12.05 -5.83
N GLU A 87 20.09 12.49 -4.72
CA GLU A 87 21.54 12.50 -4.46
C GLU A 87 21.87 11.46 -3.39
N LYS A 88 22.95 10.69 -3.62
CA LYS A 88 23.37 9.61 -2.72
C LYS A 88 23.55 10.09 -1.27
N GLY A 89 22.79 9.49 -0.34
CA GLY A 89 22.84 9.80 1.08
C GLY A 89 22.00 11.01 1.50
N VAL A 90 21.34 11.70 0.55
CA VAL A 90 20.48 12.86 0.83
C VAL A 90 19.02 12.46 0.68
N PHE A 91 18.34 12.26 1.81
CA PHE A 91 16.91 11.88 1.82
C PHE A 91 16.02 13.11 1.94
N ASP A 92 15.01 13.20 1.05
CA ASP A 92 14.00 14.25 1.05
C ASP A 92 12.59 13.66 1.29
N PHE A 93 11.96 14.09 2.38
CA PHE A 93 10.58 13.78 2.75
C PHE A 93 9.75 15.06 2.91
N SER A 94 10.10 16.13 2.22
CA SER A 94 9.37 17.39 2.26
C SER A 94 8.20 17.44 1.28
N ASP A 95 7.26 18.35 1.50
CA ASP A 95 6.13 18.66 0.64
C ASP A 95 5.39 17.39 0.14
N ARG A 96 5.28 17.20 -1.17
CA ARG A 96 4.62 16.03 -1.79
C ARG A 96 5.36 14.70 -1.57
N ARG A 97 6.56 14.73 -0.97
CA ARG A 97 7.35 13.54 -0.60
C ARG A 97 7.13 13.13 0.86
N ASP A 98 6.32 13.88 1.62
CA ASP A 98 6.04 13.60 3.05
C ASP A 98 5.17 12.35 3.21
N LEU A 99 5.84 11.20 3.18
CA LEU A 99 5.21 9.88 3.35
C LEU A 99 4.45 9.78 4.67
N ARG A 100 5.01 10.31 5.76
CA ARG A 100 4.38 10.25 7.09
C ARG A 100 3.04 10.99 7.07
N ALA A 101 3.03 12.23 6.61
CA ALA A 101 1.80 13.02 6.53
C ALA A 101 0.76 12.36 5.62
N PHE A 102 1.19 11.73 4.52
CA PHE A 102 0.28 11.00 3.64
C PHE A 102 -0.38 9.81 4.34
N VAL A 103 0.40 8.97 5.04
CA VAL A 103 -0.13 7.82 5.79
C VAL A 103 -1.07 8.26 6.91
N GLU A 104 -0.71 9.31 7.66
CA GLU A 104 -1.56 9.88 8.71
C GLU A 104 -2.88 10.41 8.13
N LEU A 105 -2.83 11.05 6.95
CA LEU A 105 -4.02 11.53 6.26
C LEU A 105 -4.92 10.37 5.80
N CYS A 106 -4.35 9.30 5.26
CA CYS A 106 -5.11 8.09 4.92
C CYS A 106 -5.86 7.56 6.15
N GLY A 107 -5.19 7.48 7.30
CA GLY A 107 -5.81 7.08 8.57
C GLY A 107 -6.95 8.03 8.99
N LYS A 108 -6.78 9.34 8.89
CA LYS A 108 -7.84 10.35 9.17
C LYS A 108 -9.05 10.18 8.25
N VAL A 109 -8.82 9.85 6.98
CA VAL A 109 -9.89 9.57 6.03
C VAL A 109 -10.52 8.19 6.27
N GLY A 110 -9.88 7.32 7.04
CA GLY A 110 -10.32 5.96 7.35
C GLY A 110 -10.05 4.99 6.19
N LEU A 111 -8.85 5.08 5.63
CA LEU A 111 -8.30 4.18 4.61
C LEU A 111 -7.11 3.43 5.19
N GLY A 112 -7.02 2.12 4.92
CA GLY A 112 -5.79 1.36 5.11
C GLY A 112 -4.74 1.73 4.07
N VAL A 113 -3.47 1.40 4.31
CA VAL A 113 -2.38 1.71 3.38
C VAL A 113 -1.52 0.48 3.14
N ILE A 114 -1.21 0.22 1.87
CA ILE A 114 -0.17 -0.73 1.45
C ILE A 114 1.00 0.07 0.90
N LEU A 115 2.13 0.03 1.62
CA LEU A 115 3.37 0.67 1.19
C LEU A 115 4.22 -0.33 0.39
N ARG A 116 4.48 -0.01 -0.86
CA ARG A 116 5.39 -0.78 -1.72
C ARG A 116 6.73 -0.07 -1.78
N ILE A 117 7.69 -0.54 -0.98
CA ILE A 117 8.95 0.16 -0.70
C ILE A 117 9.91 0.09 -1.89
N GLY A 118 9.82 -0.90 -2.70
CA GLY A 118 10.75 -1.06 -3.80
C GLY A 118 11.87 -2.09 -3.49
N PRO A 119 13.10 -1.91 -4.00
CA PRO A 119 13.65 -0.74 -4.72
C PRO A 119 13.08 -0.50 -6.12
N TRP A 120 12.64 -1.55 -6.81
CA TRP A 120 12.00 -1.46 -8.13
C TRP A 120 10.52 -1.09 -8.03
N CYS A 121 10.03 -0.27 -8.96
CA CYS A 121 8.60 0.03 -9.06
C CYS A 121 8.07 -0.15 -10.49
N HIS A 122 6.82 -0.62 -10.61
CA HIS A 122 6.06 -0.75 -11.86
C HIS A 122 5.13 0.45 -12.09
N GLY A 123 5.59 1.66 -11.84
CA GLY A 123 4.76 2.85 -11.88
C GLY A 123 5.15 3.84 -12.97
N GLU A 124 5.59 3.38 -14.16
CA GLU A 124 6.11 4.22 -15.25
C GLU A 124 7.06 5.30 -14.74
N CYS A 125 8.00 4.89 -13.90
CA CYS A 125 9.01 5.74 -13.32
C CYS A 125 10.34 5.51 -14.06
N ARG A 126 11.07 6.60 -14.31
CA ARG A 126 12.40 6.54 -14.91
C ARG A 126 13.29 5.55 -14.13
N ASN A 127 14.09 4.77 -14.85
CA ASN A 127 14.98 3.75 -14.29
C ASN A 127 14.27 2.69 -13.41
N GLY A 128 12.95 2.50 -13.55
CA GLY A 128 12.18 1.64 -12.65
C GLY A 128 12.18 2.11 -11.20
N GLY A 129 12.37 3.42 -10.97
CA GLY A 129 12.39 4.03 -9.64
C GLY A 129 13.76 4.10 -8.98
N PHE A 130 14.80 3.56 -9.60
CA PHE A 130 16.17 3.70 -9.10
C PHE A 130 16.70 5.12 -9.33
N PRO A 131 17.38 5.73 -8.36
CA PRO A 131 18.09 6.98 -8.55
C PRO A 131 19.17 6.90 -9.63
N ASP A 132 19.47 8.02 -10.27
CA ASP A 132 20.47 8.07 -11.34
C ASP A 132 21.86 7.66 -10.85
N TRP A 133 22.23 8.03 -9.63
CA TRP A 133 23.52 7.69 -9.04
C TRP A 133 23.72 6.17 -8.90
N ILE A 134 22.65 5.36 -8.71
CA ILE A 134 22.74 3.90 -8.71
C ILE A 134 22.54 3.32 -10.11
N GLN A 135 21.73 3.98 -10.96
CA GLN A 135 21.47 3.52 -12.32
C GLN A 135 22.74 3.49 -13.16
N PHE A 136 23.63 4.44 -12.97
CA PHE A 136 24.87 4.59 -13.74
C PHE A 136 26.09 3.97 -13.06
N GLN A 137 25.94 3.33 -11.89
CA GLN A 137 27.00 2.49 -11.33
C GLN A 137 27.16 1.21 -12.17
N THR A 138 28.42 0.81 -12.37
CA THR A 138 28.80 -0.34 -13.22
C THR A 138 29.50 -1.46 -12.44
N ASP A 139 29.69 -1.27 -11.15
CA ASP A 139 30.47 -2.15 -10.28
C ASP A 139 29.64 -3.27 -9.63
N PHE A 140 28.34 -3.31 -9.89
CA PHE A 140 27.46 -4.40 -9.48
C PHE A 140 26.30 -4.61 -10.45
N ALA A 141 25.80 -5.85 -10.53
CA ALA A 141 24.62 -6.20 -11.32
C ALA A 141 23.35 -6.04 -10.47
N ARG A 142 22.31 -5.44 -11.06
CA ARG A 142 21.01 -5.25 -10.38
C ARG A 142 20.06 -6.41 -10.65
N ARG A 143 19.24 -6.76 -9.64
CA ARG A 143 18.25 -7.85 -9.69
C ARG A 143 18.88 -9.21 -9.99
N THR A 144 20.01 -9.47 -9.41
CA THR A 144 20.76 -10.73 -9.50
C THR A 144 21.16 -11.19 -8.12
N ASP A 145 21.78 -12.37 -8.02
CA ASP A 145 22.37 -12.90 -6.80
C ASP A 145 23.81 -12.41 -6.59
N ASP A 146 24.20 -11.33 -7.23
CA ASP A 146 25.52 -10.70 -7.07
C ASP A 146 25.61 -10.10 -5.65
N PRO A 147 26.66 -10.45 -4.85
CA PRO A 147 26.78 -10.05 -3.46
C PRO A 147 27.02 -8.56 -3.24
#